data_9e0a9e2ed333515fbb839a15559cad58
#
_entry.id   9e0a9e2ed333515fbb839a15559cad58
#
_cell.length_a   1.000
_cell.length_b   1.000
_cell.length_c   1.000
_cell.angle_alpha   90.00
_cell.angle_beta   90.00
_cell.angle_gamma   90.00
#
_symmetry.space_group_name_H-M   'P 1'
#
loop_
_entity.id
_entity.type
_entity.pdbx_description
1 polymer ?
#
loop_
_entity_poly.entity_id
_entity_poly.type
_entity_poly.pdbx_seq_one_letter_code
_entity_poly.pdbx_strand_id
1 'polypeptide(L)'
;MPATTSLITGVDFVSIPAKDLQESRDFYADVLGLEPSSVWQRPGTDAVGAEFETGTVTLALLNCAALGIEFQASNSPIEFRVDDVEAARAELESRGVQFKGEIVDSGVCHQTFFEDPAGNTLALHHRYAPRGG
;
A
#
# COMPACT_ATOMS: atom_id res chain seq x y z
N MET A 1 5.36 37.65 -9.95
CA MET A 1 5.39 37.02 -8.61
C MET A 1 6.16 35.72 -8.64
N PRO A 2 7.23 35.61 -7.92
CA PRO A 2 7.95 34.35 -7.89
C PRO A 2 7.11 33.30 -7.17
N ALA A 3 7.16 32.07 -7.68
CA ALA A 3 6.54 30.94 -7.00
C ALA A 3 7.28 30.64 -5.70
N THR A 4 6.55 30.20 -4.70
CA THR A 4 7.18 29.74 -3.47
C THR A 4 8.00 28.49 -3.76
N THR A 5 9.26 28.53 -3.41
CA THR A 5 10.14 27.38 -3.57
C THR A 5 9.72 26.28 -2.60
N SER A 6 9.50 25.10 -3.10
CA SER A 6 9.16 23.95 -2.26
C SER A 6 10.40 23.53 -1.45
N LEU A 7 10.22 23.35 -0.15
CA LEU A 7 11.23 22.75 0.71
C LEU A 7 11.18 21.22 0.64
N ILE A 8 10.09 20.68 0.12
CA ILE A 8 9.88 19.26 0.00
C ILE A 8 10.46 18.77 -1.31
N THR A 9 11.31 17.74 -1.26
CA THR A 9 12.00 17.21 -2.43
C THR A 9 11.45 15.86 -2.90
N GLY A 10 10.52 15.28 -2.14
CA GLY A 10 9.90 14.02 -2.52
C GLY A 10 9.12 13.43 -1.36
N VAL A 11 8.70 12.18 -1.53
CA VAL A 11 8.04 11.38 -0.49
C VAL A 11 8.96 10.20 -0.18
N ASP A 12 9.40 10.08 1.09
CA ASP A 12 10.28 8.99 1.50
C ASP A 12 9.53 7.68 1.67
N PHE A 13 8.43 7.73 2.41
CA PHE A 13 7.61 6.54 2.58
C PHE A 13 6.17 6.94 2.94
N VAL A 14 5.27 5.98 2.76
CA VAL A 14 3.88 6.08 3.17
C VAL A 14 3.65 5.04 4.25
N SER A 15 3.05 5.46 5.37
CA SER A 15 2.81 4.58 6.52
C SER A 15 1.44 3.94 6.44
N ILE A 16 1.37 2.66 6.82
CA ILE A 16 0.14 1.87 6.87
C ILE A 16 0.05 1.28 8.27
N PRO A 17 -1.07 1.48 8.99
CA PRO A 17 -1.20 0.89 10.32
C PRO A 17 -1.39 -0.62 10.23
N ALA A 18 -0.72 -1.36 11.10
CA ALA A 18 -0.85 -2.81 11.22
C ALA A 18 -1.40 -3.15 12.60
N LYS A 19 -2.40 -4.03 12.62
CA LYS A 19 -2.97 -4.55 13.85
C LYS A 19 -2.14 -5.72 14.36
N ASP A 20 -1.73 -6.60 13.45
CA ASP A 20 -0.81 -7.70 13.66
C ASP A 20 0.30 -7.55 12.61
N LEU A 21 1.47 -7.13 13.06
CA LEU A 21 2.55 -6.80 12.14
C LEU A 21 2.99 -8.00 11.30
N GLN A 22 3.09 -9.18 11.91
CA GLN A 22 3.55 -10.37 11.17
C GLN A 22 2.54 -10.79 10.09
N GLU A 23 1.25 -10.75 10.40
CA GLU A 23 0.20 -11.06 9.43
C GLU A 23 0.26 -10.08 8.26
N SER A 24 0.43 -8.80 8.54
CA SER A 24 0.54 -7.78 7.50
C SER A 24 1.82 -7.96 6.68
N ARG A 25 2.95 -8.25 7.32
CA ARG A 25 4.22 -8.52 6.61
C ARG A 25 4.08 -9.68 5.64
N ASP A 26 3.44 -10.77 6.08
CA ASP A 26 3.23 -11.94 5.24
C ASP A 26 2.37 -11.59 4.02
N PHE A 27 1.34 -10.79 4.22
CA PHE A 27 0.47 -10.36 3.13
C PHE A 27 1.22 -9.52 2.09
N TYR A 28 1.94 -8.49 2.53
CA TYR A 28 2.64 -7.61 1.60
C TYR A 28 3.79 -8.32 0.88
N ALA A 29 4.46 -9.24 1.55
CA ALA A 29 5.56 -10.01 0.92
C ALA A 29 5.05 -11.16 0.05
N ASP A 30 4.15 -12.00 0.58
CA ASP A 30 3.80 -13.27 -0.04
C ASP A 30 2.60 -13.18 -0.97
N VAL A 31 1.63 -12.32 -0.67
CA VAL A 31 0.44 -12.14 -1.50
C VAL A 31 0.66 -11.06 -2.54
N LEU A 32 1.09 -9.87 -2.12
CA LEU A 32 1.35 -8.77 -3.06
C LEU A 32 2.71 -8.88 -3.74
N GLY A 33 3.65 -9.63 -3.19
CA GLY A 33 4.95 -9.83 -3.81
C GLY A 33 5.90 -8.65 -3.71
N LEU A 34 5.71 -7.76 -2.72
CA LEU A 34 6.59 -6.62 -2.54
C LEU A 34 7.90 -7.04 -1.87
N GLU A 35 8.97 -6.33 -2.19
CA GLU A 35 10.31 -6.61 -1.68
C GLU A 35 10.46 -6.07 -0.26
N PRO A 36 10.68 -6.94 0.77
CA PRO A 36 10.99 -6.46 2.11
C PRO A 36 12.33 -5.75 2.13
N SER A 37 12.43 -4.59 2.76
CA SER A 37 13.67 -3.81 2.77
C SER A 37 14.23 -3.57 4.17
N SER A 38 13.39 -3.36 5.18
CA SER A 38 13.88 -3.02 6.52
C SER A 38 12.88 -3.41 7.58
N VAL A 39 13.39 -3.70 8.78
CA VAL A 39 12.55 -3.94 9.96
C VAL A 39 13.05 -3.01 11.05
N TRP A 40 12.12 -2.25 11.65
CA TRP A 40 12.45 -1.32 12.74
C TRP A 40 12.28 -2.05 14.08
N GLN A 41 13.39 -2.39 14.69
CA GLN A 41 13.35 -3.16 15.93
C GLN A 41 14.49 -2.74 16.84
N ARG A 42 14.17 -2.51 18.12
CA ARG A 42 15.16 -2.29 19.16
C ARG A 42 15.46 -3.64 19.81
N PRO A 43 16.72 -3.88 20.25
CA PRO A 43 17.05 -5.13 20.94
C PRO A 43 16.13 -5.38 22.15
N GLY A 44 15.60 -6.61 22.25
CA GLY A 44 14.76 -7.03 23.37
C GLY A 44 13.31 -6.53 23.34
N THR A 45 12.87 -5.91 22.22
CA THR A 45 11.50 -5.41 22.07
C THR A 45 10.88 -5.98 20.81
N ASP A 46 9.55 -5.87 20.70
CA ASP A 46 8.85 -6.21 19.47
C ASP A 46 9.21 -5.22 18.37
N ALA A 47 9.19 -5.68 17.12
CA ALA A 47 9.40 -4.82 15.97
C ALA A 47 8.32 -3.73 15.95
N VAL A 48 8.72 -2.48 15.73
CA VAL A 48 7.79 -1.35 15.66
C VAL A 48 7.32 -1.04 14.25
N GLY A 49 7.97 -1.61 13.23
CA GLY A 49 7.58 -1.42 11.85
C GLY A 49 8.38 -2.27 10.88
N ALA A 50 7.92 -2.28 9.64
CA ALA A 50 8.59 -3.00 8.56
C ALA A 50 8.36 -2.26 7.24
N GLU A 51 9.39 -2.22 6.40
CA GLU A 51 9.35 -1.49 5.13
C GLU A 51 9.34 -2.45 3.96
N PHE A 52 8.63 -2.04 2.91
CA PHE A 52 8.53 -2.76 1.64
C PHE A 52 8.72 -1.79 0.49
N GLU A 53 9.44 -2.22 -0.54
CA GLU A 53 9.68 -1.40 -1.72
C GLU A 53 8.66 -1.71 -2.80
N THR A 54 8.14 -0.65 -3.44
CA THR A 54 7.17 -0.79 -4.53
C THR A 54 7.78 -0.51 -5.91
N GLY A 55 9.02 -0.06 -5.93
CA GLY A 55 9.65 0.44 -7.16
C GLY A 55 9.55 1.95 -7.33
N THR A 56 8.70 2.60 -6.54
CA THR A 56 8.56 4.06 -6.50
C THR A 56 8.64 4.56 -5.06
N VAL A 57 7.63 4.32 -4.26
CA VAL A 57 7.55 4.79 -2.87
C VAL A 57 7.68 3.60 -1.93
N THR A 58 8.44 3.77 -0.85
CA THR A 58 8.55 2.78 0.22
C THR A 58 7.26 2.78 1.04
N LEU A 59 6.76 1.59 1.37
CA LEU A 59 5.65 1.43 2.31
C LEU A 59 6.21 1.03 3.67
N ALA A 60 5.71 1.67 4.73
CA ALA A 60 6.12 1.38 6.10
C ALA A 60 4.91 0.88 6.88
N LEU A 61 4.93 -0.40 7.25
CA LEU A 61 3.92 -0.95 8.15
C LEU A 61 4.27 -0.53 9.57
N LEU A 62 3.31 0.03 10.29
CA LEU A 62 3.49 0.47 11.68
C LEU A 62 2.80 -0.52 12.63
N ASN A 63 3.56 -1.07 13.57
CA ASN A 63 3.01 -1.91 14.63
C ASN A 63 2.39 -0.99 15.69
N CYS A 64 1.10 -0.72 15.57
CA CYS A 64 0.43 0.24 16.43
C CYS A 64 0.52 -0.14 17.91
N ALA A 65 0.40 -1.42 18.24
CA ALA A 65 0.51 -1.88 19.63
C ALA A 65 1.89 -1.56 20.21
N ALA A 66 2.96 -1.87 19.47
CA ALA A 66 4.32 -1.61 19.93
C ALA A 66 4.64 -0.12 20.03
N LEU A 67 3.97 0.71 19.22
CA LEU A 67 4.17 2.16 19.23
C LEU A 67 3.27 2.88 20.22
N GLY A 68 2.33 2.18 20.89
CA GLY A 68 1.38 2.80 21.78
C GLY A 68 0.34 3.67 21.07
N ILE A 69 0.06 3.36 19.81
CA ILE A 69 -0.90 4.09 18.99
C ILE A 69 -2.17 3.26 18.87
N GLU A 70 -3.33 3.90 19.03
CA GLU A 70 -4.60 3.21 18.80
C GLU A 70 -4.71 2.82 17.33
N PHE A 71 -5.01 1.55 17.07
CA PHE A 71 -5.18 1.07 15.70
C PHE A 71 -6.49 1.56 15.12
N GLN A 72 -6.42 2.13 13.91
CA GLN A 72 -7.58 2.46 13.09
C GLN A 72 -7.23 2.14 11.66
N ALA A 73 -8.02 1.29 11.00
CA ALA A 73 -7.81 0.96 9.61
C ALA A 73 -7.95 2.21 8.73
N SER A 74 -7.07 2.34 7.74
CA SER A 74 -7.12 3.45 6.81
C SER A 74 -8.14 3.16 5.71
N ASN A 75 -9.02 4.13 5.42
CA ASN A 75 -9.93 4.06 4.29
C ASN A 75 -9.47 4.95 3.11
N SER A 76 -8.27 5.51 3.21
CA SER A 76 -7.64 6.25 2.12
C SER A 76 -6.79 5.28 1.33
N PRO A 77 -7.21 4.85 0.13
CA PRO A 77 -6.54 3.76 -0.55
C PRO A 77 -5.16 4.13 -1.04
N ILE A 78 -4.20 3.23 -0.84
CA ILE A 78 -2.95 3.26 -1.56
C ILE A 78 -3.21 2.53 -2.88
N GLU A 79 -2.94 3.19 -3.98
CA GLU A 79 -3.22 2.66 -5.30
C GLU A 79 -1.93 2.14 -5.92
N PHE A 80 -1.83 0.82 -6.01
CA PHE A 80 -0.68 0.16 -6.61
C PHE A 80 -0.80 0.16 -8.12
N ARG A 81 0.22 0.65 -8.80
CA ARG A 81 0.25 0.64 -10.26
C ARG A 81 0.52 -0.76 -10.77
N VAL A 82 -0.33 -1.22 -11.68
CA VAL A 82 -0.15 -2.48 -12.41
C VAL A 82 -0.29 -2.22 -13.91
N ASP A 83 0.23 -3.12 -14.72
CA ASP A 83 0.15 -2.95 -16.18
C ASP A 83 -1.25 -3.28 -16.72
N ASP A 84 -1.96 -4.17 -16.04
CA ASP A 84 -3.30 -4.63 -16.44
C ASP A 84 -4.09 -4.94 -15.17
N VAL A 85 -5.09 -4.11 -14.87
CA VAL A 85 -5.88 -4.24 -13.64
C VAL A 85 -6.67 -5.55 -13.63
N GLU A 86 -7.27 -5.93 -14.77
CA GLU A 86 -8.06 -7.15 -14.85
C GLU A 86 -7.22 -8.39 -14.58
N ALA A 87 -6.04 -8.46 -15.22
CA ALA A 87 -5.13 -9.59 -15.04
C ALA A 87 -4.55 -9.63 -13.62
N ALA A 88 -4.17 -8.48 -13.06
CA ALA A 88 -3.64 -8.41 -11.70
C ALA A 88 -4.69 -8.80 -10.67
N ARG A 89 -5.94 -8.34 -10.85
CA ARG A 89 -7.05 -8.74 -9.98
C ARG A 89 -7.26 -10.26 -10.00
N ALA A 90 -7.29 -10.86 -11.19
CA ALA A 90 -7.46 -12.30 -11.32
C ALA A 90 -6.34 -13.07 -10.62
N GLU A 91 -5.09 -12.59 -10.74
CA GLU A 91 -3.95 -13.22 -10.08
C GLU A 91 -4.05 -13.11 -8.56
N LEU A 92 -4.42 -11.94 -8.03
CA LEU A 92 -4.60 -11.77 -6.59
C LEU A 92 -5.78 -12.57 -6.07
N GLU A 93 -6.86 -12.69 -6.84
CA GLU A 93 -7.98 -13.57 -6.46
C GLU A 93 -7.53 -15.02 -6.34
N SER A 94 -6.64 -15.47 -7.23
CA SER A 94 -6.07 -16.82 -7.15
C SER A 94 -5.22 -17.03 -5.90
N ARG A 95 -4.73 -15.95 -5.31
CA ARG A 95 -3.96 -15.95 -4.05
C ARG A 95 -4.84 -15.72 -2.83
N GLY A 96 -6.16 -15.70 -2.98
CA GLY A 96 -7.11 -15.59 -1.89
C GLY A 96 -7.58 -14.17 -1.56
N VAL A 97 -7.22 -13.18 -2.35
CA VAL A 97 -7.69 -11.81 -2.14
C VAL A 97 -9.13 -11.67 -2.62
N GLN A 98 -9.97 -11.03 -1.80
CA GLN A 98 -11.35 -10.72 -2.17
C GLN A 98 -11.45 -9.24 -2.52
N PHE A 99 -11.93 -8.94 -3.72
CA PHE A 99 -12.10 -7.56 -4.16
C PHE A 99 -13.50 -7.06 -3.84
N LYS A 100 -13.61 -5.75 -3.62
CA LYS A 100 -14.87 -5.08 -3.34
C LYS A 100 -15.38 -4.43 -4.61
N GLY A 101 -16.53 -4.90 -5.08
CA GLY A 101 -17.16 -4.33 -6.27
C GLY A 101 -16.46 -4.70 -7.57
N GLU A 102 -16.90 -4.08 -8.63
CA GLU A 102 -16.39 -4.29 -9.96
C GLU A 102 -15.19 -3.39 -10.24
N ILE A 103 -14.48 -3.67 -11.33
CA ILE A 103 -13.43 -2.77 -11.81
C ILE A 103 -14.09 -1.48 -12.27
N VAL A 104 -13.57 -0.35 -11.76
CA VAL A 104 -14.07 0.98 -12.11
C VAL A 104 -13.28 1.51 -13.28
N ASP A 105 -13.97 2.03 -14.28
CA ASP A 105 -13.36 2.73 -15.42
C ASP A 105 -13.77 4.20 -15.34
N SER A 106 -12.79 5.06 -15.10
CA SER A 106 -13.03 6.51 -14.97
C SER A 106 -13.04 7.24 -16.32
N GLY A 107 -12.77 6.53 -17.41
CA GLY A 107 -12.57 7.15 -18.73
C GLY A 107 -11.10 7.42 -19.04
N VAL A 108 -10.22 7.32 -18.05
CA VAL A 108 -8.76 7.49 -18.22
C VAL A 108 -7.97 6.45 -17.45
N CYS A 109 -8.59 5.80 -16.45
CA CYS A 109 -7.94 4.85 -15.55
C CYS A 109 -8.85 3.67 -15.27
N HIS A 110 -8.25 2.52 -14.95
CA HIS A 110 -8.94 1.40 -14.33
C HIS A 110 -8.52 1.29 -12.88
N GLN A 111 -9.47 0.97 -11.99
CA GLN A 111 -9.23 0.79 -10.56
C GLN A 111 -10.06 -0.36 -10.03
N THR A 112 -9.54 -1.05 -9.02
CA THR A 112 -10.30 -2.06 -8.28
C THR A 112 -9.79 -2.06 -6.84
N PHE A 113 -10.69 -2.31 -5.89
CA PHE A 113 -10.42 -2.09 -4.47
C PHE A 113 -10.46 -3.39 -3.68
N PHE A 114 -9.58 -3.48 -2.69
CA PHE A 114 -9.52 -4.61 -1.78
C PHE A 114 -8.96 -4.14 -0.43
N GLU A 115 -8.87 -5.04 0.55
CA GLU A 115 -8.33 -4.72 1.86
C GLU A 115 -7.14 -5.59 2.17
N ASP A 116 -6.21 -5.06 2.98
CA ASP A 116 -5.17 -5.88 3.58
C ASP A 116 -5.73 -6.60 4.83
N PRO A 117 -4.94 -7.48 5.50
CA PRO A 117 -5.46 -8.22 6.66
C PRO A 117 -5.93 -7.36 7.83
N ALA A 118 -5.41 -6.15 7.97
CA ALA A 118 -5.82 -5.24 9.03
C ALA A 118 -7.07 -4.43 8.67
N GLY A 119 -7.56 -4.56 7.43
CA GLY A 119 -8.72 -3.82 6.95
C GLY A 119 -8.39 -2.48 6.30
N ASN A 120 -7.12 -2.22 6.03
CA ASN A 120 -6.74 -1.01 5.29
C ASN A 120 -7.18 -1.14 3.83
N THR A 121 -7.76 -0.08 3.29
CA THR A 121 -8.21 -0.06 1.90
C THR A 121 -7.01 0.11 0.97
N LEU A 122 -6.93 -0.75 -0.04
CA LEU A 122 -5.91 -0.73 -1.08
C LEU A 122 -6.60 -0.77 -2.44
N ALA A 123 -5.86 -0.43 -3.49
CA ALA A 123 -6.39 -0.49 -4.84
C ALA A 123 -5.30 -0.90 -5.84
N LEU A 124 -5.73 -1.52 -6.92
CA LEU A 124 -4.92 -1.65 -8.12
C LEU A 124 -5.33 -0.55 -9.08
N HIS A 125 -4.38 -0.01 -9.80
CA HIS A 125 -4.61 1.15 -10.68
C HIS A 125 -3.77 1.03 -11.94
N HIS A 126 -4.37 1.40 -13.06
CA HIS A 126 -3.66 1.57 -14.33
C HIS A 126 -4.27 2.75 -15.08
N ARG A 127 -3.41 3.70 -15.42
CA ARG A 127 -3.83 4.82 -16.27
C ARG A 127 -3.57 4.46 -17.73
N TYR A 128 -4.61 4.33 -18.51
CA TYR A 128 -4.49 3.95 -19.92
C TYR A 128 -4.50 5.15 -20.87
N ALA A 129 -4.88 6.33 -20.39
CA ALA A 129 -4.88 7.55 -21.20
C ALA A 129 -3.76 8.48 -20.73
N PRO A 130 -3.14 9.26 -21.63
CA PRO A 130 -2.09 10.18 -21.23
C PRO A 130 -2.64 11.26 -20.30
N ARG A 131 -1.79 11.77 -19.41
CA ARG A 131 -2.17 12.89 -18.56
C ARG A 131 -2.44 14.09 -19.42
N GLY A 132 -3.57 14.75 -19.17
CA GLY A 132 -3.94 15.96 -19.89
C GLY A 132 -2.91 17.07 -19.68
N GLY A 133 -2.64 17.81 -20.71
CA GLY A 133 -1.76 18.97 -20.67
C GLY A 133 -2.45 20.20 -20.13
#